data_976486696e38e627a156df1b08ccd65a
#
_entry.id   976486696e38e627a156df1b08ccd65a
#
_cell.length_a   1.000
_cell.length_b   1.000
_cell.length_c   1.000
_cell.angle_alpha   90.00
_cell.angle_beta   90.00
_cell.angle_gamma   90.00
#
_symmetry.space_group_name_H-M   'P 1'
#
loop_
_entity.id
_entity.type
_entity.pdbx_description
1 polymer ?
#
loop_
_entity_poly.entity_id
_entity_poly.type
_entity_poly.pdbx_seq_one_letter_code
_entity_poly.pdbx_strand_id
1 'polypeptide(L)'
;VNSIIIDVKDYSGTIAFTPVHPLLKDNAGKGCRTKDLREFIAELHKKGIYVIARITVFQDHYYTKIHPELAVHKKSDGSVWKDRKGLSFVDVSAKPFWEYIVALGKESYAMGFDELNFDYIRFPSDGDMKDIEFTFSKGMTKPEALEHFFVYLHNAFKDTGVKTSADIFGMTTINTDDLNIGQVLERAM
;
A
#
# COMPACT_ATOMS: atom_id res chain seq x y z
N VAL A 1 17.23 20.31 -6.39
CA VAL A 1 16.18 19.31 -6.08
C VAL A 1 14.85 20.06 -6.08
N ASN A 2 13.89 19.60 -6.85
CA ASN A 2 12.56 20.21 -6.98
C ASN A 2 11.42 19.34 -6.40
N SER A 3 11.73 18.10 -6.05
CA SER A 3 10.78 17.18 -5.36
C SER A 3 11.51 16.23 -4.44
N ILE A 4 10.80 15.75 -3.43
CA ILE A 4 11.30 14.72 -2.50
C ILE A 4 10.18 13.70 -2.22
N ILE A 5 10.57 12.46 -2.00
CA ILE A 5 9.69 11.37 -1.59
C ILE A 5 9.96 11.05 -0.12
N ILE A 6 8.90 10.94 0.67
CA ILE A 6 8.97 10.57 2.09
C ILE A 6 8.15 9.28 2.28
N ASP A 7 8.78 8.26 2.83
CA ASP A 7 8.08 7.04 3.23
C ASP A 7 7.15 7.33 4.42
N VAL A 8 5.87 7.46 4.12
CA VAL A 8 4.81 7.60 5.15
C VAL A 8 4.53 6.27 5.82
N LYS A 9 4.58 5.19 5.05
CA LYS A 9 4.49 3.82 5.51
C LYS A 9 5.40 2.94 4.66
N ASP A 10 6.43 2.41 5.27
CA ASP A 10 7.38 1.51 4.61
C ASP A 10 6.94 0.03 4.71
N TYR A 11 7.76 -0.89 4.20
CA TYR A 11 7.53 -2.34 4.23
C TYR A 11 7.38 -2.93 5.64
N SER A 12 7.81 -2.23 6.68
CA SER A 12 7.61 -2.67 8.06
C SER A 12 6.15 -2.54 8.52
N GLY A 13 5.36 -1.75 7.80
CA GLY A 13 3.97 -1.44 8.12
C GLY A 13 3.82 -0.30 9.14
N THR A 14 4.94 0.28 9.61
CA THR A 14 4.91 1.38 10.58
C THR A 14 4.64 2.71 9.90
N ILE A 15 3.69 3.48 10.43
CA ILE A 15 3.37 4.84 9.97
C ILE A 15 4.43 5.82 10.51
N ALA A 16 4.90 6.75 9.67
CA ALA A 16 5.97 7.68 9.99
C ALA A 16 5.53 8.86 10.90
N PHE A 17 4.26 9.03 11.15
CA PHE A 17 3.69 10.08 11.99
C PHE A 17 2.68 9.51 13.00
N THR A 18 2.21 10.30 13.95
CA THR A 18 1.14 9.91 14.87
C THR A 18 -0.20 10.15 14.22
N PRO A 19 -0.94 9.09 13.80
CA PRO A 19 -2.21 9.26 13.13
C PRO A 19 -3.32 9.61 14.11
N VAL A 20 -4.33 10.34 13.62
CA VAL A 20 -5.54 10.69 14.39
C VAL A 20 -6.74 9.85 13.99
N HIS A 21 -6.76 9.33 12.75
CA HIS A 21 -7.87 8.52 12.25
C HIS A 21 -7.99 7.20 13.03
N PRO A 22 -9.20 6.79 13.49
CA PRO A 22 -9.37 5.58 14.31
C PRO A 22 -8.78 4.31 13.70
N LEU A 23 -8.99 4.07 12.39
CA LEU A 23 -8.46 2.89 11.68
C LEU A 23 -6.92 2.81 11.68
N LEU A 24 -6.23 3.93 11.89
CA LEU A 24 -4.78 3.99 11.82
C LEU A 24 -4.10 3.83 13.18
N LYS A 25 -4.80 4.16 14.28
CA LYS A 25 -4.20 4.25 15.61
C LYS A 25 -3.59 2.94 16.09
N ASP A 26 -4.30 1.85 15.91
CA ASP A 26 -3.84 0.53 16.36
C ASP A 26 -2.73 -0.03 15.46
N ASN A 27 -2.62 0.48 14.23
CA ASN A 27 -1.67 0.05 13.21
C ASN A 27 -0.49 1.03 13.03
N ALA A 28 -0.39 2.05 13.86
CA ALA A 28 0.68 3.05 13.75
C ALA A 28 2.08 2.52 14.11
N GLY A 29 2.14 1.36 14.78
CA GLY A 29 3.38 0.81 15.32
C GLY A 29 3.87 1.53 16.56
N LYS A 30 4.98 1.06 17.11
CA LYS A 30 5.64 1.72 18.25
C LYS A 30 6.66 2.72 17.74
N GLY A 31 6.43 3.97 18.05
CA GLY A 31 7.37 5.06 17.78
C GLY A 31 7.06 5.86 16.52
N CYS A 32 6.50 7.02 16.73
CA CYS A 32 6.46 8.06 15.72
C CYS A 32 7.90 8.45 15.36
N ARG A 33 8.28 8.30 14.10
CA ARG A 33 9.62 8.66 13.60
C ARG A 33 9.76 10.16 13.41
N THR A 34 8.65 10.88 13.17
CA THR A 34 8.63 12.31 12.89
C THR A 34 7.50 12.97 13.65
N LYS A 35 7.81 13.94 14.49
CA LYS A 35 6.84 14.66 15.32
C LYS A 35 6.30 15.93 14.65
N ASP A 36 7.08 16.51 13.77
CA ASP A 36 6.91 17.81 13.14
C ASP A 36 6.82 17.70 11.60
N LEU A 37 6.22 16.60 11.10
CA LEU A 37 6.15 16.31 9.66
C LEU A 37 5.40 17.40 8.89
N ARG A 38 4.32 17.94 9.45
CA ARG A 38 3.53 19.01 8.84
C ARG A 38 4.35 20.29 8.67
N GLU A 39 5.07 20.68 9.71
CA GLU A 39 5.94 21.85 9.72
C GLU A 39 7.09 21.66 8.73
N PHE A 40 7.66 20.48 8.68
CA PHE A 40 8.72 20.13 7.75
C PHE A 40 8.24 20.23 6.29
N ILE A 41 7.05 19.72 5.96
CA ILE A 41 6.46 19.84 4.61
C ILE A 41 6.25 21.32 4.27
N ALA A 42 5.71 22.11 5.20
CA ALA A 42 5.52 23.54 4.99
C ALA A 42 6.83 24.30 4.70
N GLU A 43 7.94 23.93 5.36
CA GLU A 43 9.27 24.50 5.08
C GLU A 43 9.81 24.08 3.70
N LEU A 44 9.50 22.86 3.25
CA LEU A 44 9.84 22.40 1.90
C LEU A 44 9.08 23.22 0.84
N HIS A 45 7.79 23.45 1.05
CA HIS A 45 6.94 24.24 0.16
C HIS A 45 7.43 25.71 0.04
N LYS A 46 7.89 26.33 1.13
CA LYS A 46 8.51 27.67 1.08
C LYS A 46 9.73 27.73 0.15
N LYS A 47 10.38 26.59 -0.07
CA LYS A 47 11.52 26.46 -0.98
C LYS A 47 11.12 25.97 -2.38
N GLY A 48 9.82 25.88 -2.68
CA GLY A 48 9.31 25.40 -3.97
C GLY A 48 9.54 23.90 -4.21
N ILE A 49 9.66 23.10 -3.15
CA ILE A 49 9.90 21.66 -3.25
C ILE A 49 8.55 20.93 -3.17
N TYR A 50 8.28 20.10 -4.17
CA TYR A 50 7.13 19.21 -4.25
C TYR A 50 7.34 17.97 -3.36
N VAL A 51 6.35 17.59 -2.55
CA VAL A 51 6.51 16.55 -1.52
C VAL A 51 5.57 15.39 -1.78
N ILE A 52 6.13 14.20 -1.96
CA ILE A 52 5.41 12.97 -2.30
C ILE A 52 5.38 12.05 -1.09
N ALA A 53 4.17 11.60 -0.69
CA ALA A 53 3.97 10.57 0.32
C ALA A 53 4.05 9.19 -0.30
N ARG A 54 5.08 8.38 0.03
CA ARG A 54 5.15 6.99 -0.42
C ARG A 54 4.51 6.07 0.61
N ILE A 55 3.57 5.24 0.15
CA ILE A 55 2.78 4.32 0.97
C ILE A 55 2.96 2.90 0.42
N THR A 56 3.66 2.05 1.16
CA THR A 56 3.72 0.61 0.88
C THR A 56 2.35 -0.02 1.15
N VAL A 57 1.80 -0.77 0.18
CA VAL A 57 0.43 -1.30 0.26
C VAL A 57 0.44 -2.74 0.78
N PHE A 58 0.40 -3.73 -0.07
CA PHE A 58 0.09 -5.11 0.34
C PHE A 58 1.21 -5.85 1.08
N GLN A 59 2.45 -5.43 0.98
CA GLN A 59 3.54 -5.98 1.80
C GLN A 59 3.56 -5.28 3.15
N ASP A 60 2.87 -5.83 4.14
CA ASP A 60 2.70 -5.21 5.45
C ASP A 60 2.78 -6.24 6.58
N HIS A 61 3.98 -6.43 7.10
CA HIS A 61 4.22 -7.39 8.16
C HIS A 61 3.60 -6.97 9.50
N TYR A 62 3.50 -5.67 9.77
CA TYR A 62 2.91 -5.18 11.01
C TYR A 62 1.39 -5.34 11.01
N TYR A 63 0.73 -4.93 9.93
CA TYR A 63 -0.72 -5.04 9.79
C TYR A 63 -1.18 -6.51 9.86
N THR A 64 -0.52 -7.40 9.14
CA THR A 64 -0.85 -8.83 9.15
C THR A 64 -0.60 -9.52 10.49
N LYS A 65 0.25 -8.96 11.35
CA LYS A 65 0.43 -9.44 12.72
C LYS A 65 -0.75 -9.08 13.63
N ILE A 66 -1.38 -7.92 13.39
CA ILE A 66 -2.54 -7.43 14.15
C ILE A 66 -3.83 -8.01 13.59
N HIS A 67 -3.90 -8.13 12.25
CA HIS A 67 -5.04 -8.62 11.49
C HIS A 67 -4.66 -9.88 10.68
N PRO A 68 -4.32 -10.98 11.34
CA PRO A 68 -3.91 -12.20 10.63
C PRO A 68 -5.00 -12.75 9.72
N GLU A 69 -6.27 -12.51 10.04
CA GLU A 69 -7.42 -12.92 9.24
C GLU A 69 -7.49 -12.27 7.85
N LEU A 70 -6.80 -11.14 7.66
CA LEU A 70 -6.73 -10.41 6.37
C LEU A 70 -5.44 -10.74 5.59
N ALA A 71 -4.57 -11.54 6.17
CA ALA A 71 -3.30 -11.91 5.55
C ALA A 71 -3.47 -12.99 4.47
N VAL A 72 -2.46 -13.13 3.65
CA VAL A 72 -2.26 -14.31 2.81
C VAL A 72 -1.87 -15.49 3.70
N HIS A 73 -2.45 -16.67 3.48
CA HIS A 73 -2.25 -17.85 4.31
C HIS A 73 -1.52 -18.97 3.58
N LYS A 74 -1.05 -19.94 4.34
CA LYS A 74 -0.57 -21.22 3.81
C LYS A 74 -1.73 -22.17 3.62
N LYS A 75 -1.70 -22.93 2.53
CA LYS A 75 -2.65 -24.03 2.29
C LYS A 75 -2.45 -25.18 3.28
N SER A 76 -1.21 -25.44 3.67
CA SER A 76 -0.82 -26.61 4.45
C SER A 76 -1.35 -26.60 5.88
N ASP A 77 -1.33 -25.43 6.55
CA ASP A 77 -1.64 -25.34 7.97
C ASP A 77 -2.49 -24.12 8.37
N GLY A 78 -2.88 -23.29 7.38
CA GLY A 78 -3.67 -22.07 7.61
C GLY A 78 -2.93 -20.93 8.31
N SER A 79 -1.63 -21.07 8.59
CA SER A 79 -0.84 -20.00 9.19
C SER A 79 -0.57 -18.87 8.17
N VAL A 80 -0.20 -17.69 8.68
CA VAL A 80 0.15 -16.56 7.81
C VAL A 80 1.36 -16.92 6.94
N TRP A 81 1.18 -16.80 5.63
CA TRP A 81 2.23 -17.06 4.66
C TRP A 81 3.30 -15.95 4.68
N LYS A 82 4.55 -16.33 4.45
CA LYS A 82 5.69 -15.42 4.44
C LYS A 82 6.59 -15.69 3.24
N ASP A 83 7.15 -14.62 2.70
CA ASP A 83 8.17 -14.69 1.67
C ASP A 83 9.52 -15.22 2.22
N ARG A 84 10.55 -15.31 1.35
CA ARG A 84 11.89 -15.77 1.74
C ARG A 84 12.58 -14.88 2.78
N LYS A 85 12.16 -13.62 2.90
CA LYS A 85 12.68 -12.66 3.88
C LYS A 85 11.89 -12.70 5.20
N GLY A 86 10.85 -13.54 5.30
CA GLY A 86 9.98 -13.63 6.45
C GLY A 86 8.91 -12.54 6.51
N LEU A 87 8.70 -11.81 5.42
CA LEU A 87 7.69 -10.75 5.34
C LEU A 87 6.34 -11.34 4.92
N SER A 88 5.28 -10.84 5.51
CA SER A 88 3.90 -11.24 5.20
C SER A 88 3.17 -10.19 4.37
N PHE A 89 2.12 -10.62 3.71
CA PHE A 89 1.32 -9.82 2.80
C PHE A 89 -0.15 -9.85 3.23
N VAL A 90 -0.83 -8.73 3.05
CA VAL A 90 -2.29 -8.67 3.11
C VAL A 90 -2.84 -9.22 1.80
N ASP A 91 -3.96 -9.96 1.88
CA ASP A 91 -4.65 -10.40 0.66
C ASP A 91 -5.17 -9.19 -0.12
N VAL A 92 -4.87 -9.16 -1.42
CA VAL A 92 -5.14 -8.01 -2.29
C VAL A 92 -6.62 -7.59 -2.28
N SER A 93 -7.53 -8.52 -2.10
CA SER A 93 -8.97 -8.26 -2.09
C SER A 93 -9.57 -8.07 -0.69
N ALA A 94 -8.74 -7.94 0.34
CA ALA A 94 -9.19 -7.65 1.72
C ALA A 94 -9.66 -6.20 1.85
N LYS A 95 -10.95 -5.94 1.62
CA LYS A 95 -11.55 -4.58 1.63
C LYS A 95 -11.31 -3.78 2.91
N PRO A 96 -11.31 -4.34 4.14
CA PRO A 96 -10.99 -3.57 5.34
C PRO A 96 -9.59 -2.93 5.27
N PHE A 97 -8.64 -3.59 4.60
CA PHE A 97 -7.32 -3.01 4.36
C PHE A 97 -7.34 -1.86 3.34
N TRP A 98 -8.22 -1.90 2.34
CA TRP A 98 -8.38 -0.79 1.40
C TRP A 98 -8.84 0.48 2.10
N GLU A 99 -9.78 0.36 3.05
CA GLU A 99 -10.26 1.46 3.87
C GLU A 99 -9.12 2.06 4.73
N TYR A 100 -8.28 1.20 5.29
CA TYR A 100 -7.08 1.61 6.03
C TYR A 100 -6.11 2.39 5.14
N ILE A 101 -5.80 1.93 3.92
CA ILE A 101 -4.92 2.62 2.97
C ILE A 101 -5.51 3.97 2.54
N VAL A 102 -6.81 4.03 2.27
CA VAL A 102 -7.47 5.30 1.92
C VAL A 102 -7.46 6.28 3.10
N ALA A 103 -7.71 5.82 4.33
CA ALA A 103 -7.61 6.65 5.52
C ALA A 103 -6.21 7.23 5.70
N LEU A 104 -5.17 6.41 5.51
CA LEU A 104 -3.77 6.84 5.56
C LEU A 104 -3.45 7.88 4.48
N GLY A 105 -3.89 7.64 3.24
CA GLY A 105 -3.70 8.59 2.15
C GLY A 105 -4.38 9.94 2.41
N LYS A 106 -5.62 9.93 2.87
CA LYS A 106 -6.36 11.16 3.21
C LYS A 106 -5.70 11.94 4.35
N GLU A 107 -5.23 11.24 5.38
CA GLU A 107 -4.54 11.90 6.50
C GLU A 107 -3.17 12.45 6.07
N SER A 108 -2.44 11.74 5.20
CA SER A 108 -1.20 12.24 4.60
C SER A 108 -1.44 13.49 3.76
N TYR A 109 -2.44 13.49 2.89
CA TYR A 109 -2.80 14.68 2.12
C TYR A 109 -3.17 15.87 3.02
N ALA A 110 -3.93 15.64 4.08
CA ALA A 110 -4.26 16.67 5.06
C ALA A 110 -3.04 17.22 5.82
N MET A 111 -1.91 16.52 5.83
CA MET A 111 -0.64 17.03 6.36
C MET A 111 0.09 17.98 5.41
N GLY A 112 -0.29 18.01 4.14
CA GLY A 112 0.30 18.89 3.15
C GLY A 112 1.08 18.21 2.03
N PHE A 113 1.10 16.88 1.95
CA PHE A 113 1.70 16.19 0.81
C PHE A 113 0.97 16.56 -0.49
N ASP A 114 1.73 16.77 -1.56
CA ASP A 114 1.20 17.14 -2.88
C ASP A 114 0.71 15.94 -3.68
N GLU A 115 1.29 14.76 -3.39
CA GLU A 115 1.04 13.52 -4.12
C GLU A 115 1.08 12.31 -3.18
N LEU A 116 0.25 11.31 -3.48
CA LEU A 116 0.29 9.99 -2.85
C LEU A 116 0.84 8.99 -3.86
N ASN A 117 2.01 8.43 -3.55
CA ASN A 117 2.63 7.37 -4.33
C ASN A 117 2.38 6.04 -3.64
N PHE A 118 1.72 5.12 -4.33
CA PHE A 118 1.40 3.78 -3.82
C PHE A 118 2.40 2.77 -4.38
N ASP A 119 3.13 2.10 -3.48
CA ASP A 119 4.10 1.08 -3.82
C ASP A 119 3.69 -0.30 -3.29
N TYR A 120 4.32 -1.37 -3.78
CA TYR A 120 3.98 -2.74 -3.45
C TYR A 120 2.51 -3.10 -3.69
N ILE A 121 1.90 -2.53 -4.74
CA ILE A 121 0.57 -2.90 -5.22
C ILE A 121 0.71 -4.15 -6.08
N ARG A 122 0.98 -5.27 -5.44
CA ARG A 122 1.24 -6.55 -6.11
C ARG A 122 0.98 -7.74 -5.23
N PHE A 123 0.75 -8.86 -5.84
CA PHE A 123 0.81 -10.16 -5.18
C PHE A 123 2.25 -10.51 -4.77
N PRO A 124 2.44 -11.41 -3.79
CA PRO A 124 3.75 -12.01 -3.51
C PRO A 124 4.35 -12.63 -4.78
N SER A 125 5.66 -12.50 -4.94
CA SER A 125 6.40 -13.00 -6.11
C SER A 125 7.55 -13.94 -5.77
N ASP A 126 7.86 -14.15 -4.47
CA ASP A 126 8.91 -15.06 -4.02
C ASP A 126 8.48 -15.79 -2.74
N GLY A 127 9.13 -16.89 -2.42
CA GLY A 127 8.76 -17.77 -1.31
C GLY A 127 8.19 -19.12 -1.81
N ASP A 128 7.52 -19.86 -0.93
CA ASP A 128 6.84 -21.09 -1.33
C ASP A 128 5.48 -20.76 -1.96
N MET A 129 5.50 -20.51 -3.27
CA MET A 129 4.31 -20.16 -4.04
C MET A 129 3.34 -21.32 -4.22
N LYS A 130 3.74 -22.57 -3.91
CA LYS A 130 2.84 -23.73 -3.99
C LYS A 130 1.95 -23.83 -2.75
N ASP A 131 2.44 -23.31 -1.62
CA ASP A 131 1.74 -23.33 -0.34
C ASP A 131 1.01 -22.00 -0.05
N ILE A 132 0.73 -21.18 -1.06
CA ILE A 132 0.05 -19.90 -0.88
C ILE A 132 -1.45 -20.02 -1.12
N GLU A 133 -2.27 -19.46 -0.23
CA GLU A 133 -3.72 -19.36 -0.37
C GLU A 133 -4.18 -17.92 -0.22
N PHE A 134 -4.99 -17.47 -1.18
CA PHE A 134 -5.64 -16.17 -1.18
C PHE A 134 -7.12 -16.36 -0.83
N THR A 135 -7.51 -16.01 0.40
CA THR A 135 -8.86 -16.22 0.90
C THR A 135 -9.87 -15.25 0.25
N PHE A 136 -9.49 -13.96 0.17
CA PHE A 136 -10.34 -12.89 -0.34
C PHE A 136 -10.28 -12.76 -1.86
N SER A 137 -9.16 -13.11 -2.47
CA SER A 137 -8.98 -13.09 -3.92
C SER A 137 -9.41 -14.40 -4.60
N LYS A 138 -10.00 -15.33 -3.84
CA LYS A 138 -10.43 -16.65 -4.36
C LYS A 138 -11.46 -16.47 -5.47
N GLY A 139 -11.22 -17.14 -6.60
CA GLY A 139 -12.11 -17.11 -7.76
C GLY A 139 -11.93 -15.90 -8.69
N MET A 140 -11.01 -14.99 -8.37
CA MET A 140 -10.58 -13.90 -9.25
C MET A 140 -9.20 -14.19 -9.83
N THR A 141 -8.93 -13.69 -11.03
CA THR A 141 -7.57 -13.60 -11.53
C THR A 141 -6.81 -12.49 -10.78
N LYS A 142 -5.49 -12.59 -10.72
CA LYS A 142 -4.68 -11.55 -10.07
C LYS A 142 -4.87 -10.16 -10.68
N PRO A 143 -4.94 -9.99 -12.02
CA PRO A 143 -5.28 -8.71 -12.64
C PRO A 143 -6.62 -8.16 -12.19
N GLU A 144 -7.69 -8.96 -12.17
CA GLU A 144 -9.02 -8.50 -11.72
C GLU A 144 -9.02 -8.02 -10.27
N ALA A 145 -8.34 -8.75 -9.37
CA ALA A 145 -8.23 -8.35 -7.97
C ALA A 145 -7.51 -7.00 -7.81
N LEU A 146 -6.42 -6.77 -8.57
CA LEU A 146 -5.69 -5.51 -8.57
C LEU A 146 -6.50 -4.38 -9.22
N GLU A 147 -7.21 -4.64 -10.32
CA GLU A 147 -8.10 -3.68 -10.98
C GLU A 147 -9.15 -3.16 -9.99
N HIS A 148 -9.79 -4.06 -9.23
CA HIS A 148 -10.75 -3.65 -8.21
C HIS A 148 -10.15 -2.71 -7.18
N PHE A 149 -8.92 -2.95 -6.74
CA PHE A 149 -8.23 -2.08 -5.81
C PHE A 149 -7.91 -0.72 -6.42
N PHE A 150 -7.40 -0.66 -7.66
CA PHE A 150 -7.10 0.59 -8.34
C PHE A 150 -8.37 1.43 -8.58
N VAL A 151 -9.47 0.79 -9.00
CA VAL A 151 -10.77 1.46 -9.15
C VAL A 151 -11.24 2.02 -7.80
N TYR A 152 -11.06 1.27 -6.71
CA TYR A 152 -11.40 1.74 -5.37
C TYR A 152 -10.57 2.96 -4.96
N LEU A 153 -9.24 2.94 -5.16
CA LEU A 153 -8.36 4.06 -4.89
C LEU A 153 -8.74 5.30 -5.73
N HIS A 154 -8.94 5.11 -7.05
CA HIS A 154 -9.36 6.19 -7.93
C HIS A 154 -10.64 6.86 -7.41
N ASN A 155 -11.67 6.07 -7.11
CA ASN A 155 -12.92 6.61 -6.60
C ASN A 155 -12.80 7.32 -5.25
N ALA A 156 -11.86 6.88 -4.39
CA ALA A 156 -11.61 7.50 -3.09
C ALA A 156 -10.91 8.85 -3.18
N PHE A 157 -10.14 9.10 -4.26
CA PHE A 157 -9.28 10.29 -4.37
C PHE A 157 -9.64 11.24 -5.53
N LYS A 158 -10.40 10.81 -6.56
CA LYS A 158 -10.69 11.61 -7.76
C LYS A 158 -11.23 13.02 -7.51
N ASP A 159 -12.00 13.22 -6.43
CA ASP A 159 -12.63 14.50 -6.10
C ASP A 159 -11.87 15.26 -4.99
N THR A 160 -10.71 14.80 -4.56
CA THR A 160 -9.95 15.41 -3.46
C THR A 160 -8.95 16.47 -3.91
N GLY A 161 -8.58 16.46 -5.19
CA GLY A 161 -7.53 17.31 -5.75
C GLY A 161 -6.10 16.80 -5.54
N VAL A 162 -5.89 15.74 -4.73
CA VAL A 162 -4.57 15.12 -4.57
C VAL A 162 -4.17 14.35 -5.83
N LYS A 163 -2.91 14.44 -6.21
CA LYS A 163 -2.36 13.59 -7.27
C LYS A 163 -2.03 12.22 -6.72
N THR A 164 -2.26 11.19 -7.53
CA THR A 164 -1.92 9.81 -7.19
C THR A 164 -1.00 9.21 -8.23
N SER A 165 -0.02 8.42 -7.79
CA SER A 165 0.88 7.63 -8.63
C SER A 165 1.09 6.24 -8.04
N ALA A 166 1.62 5.33 -8.83
CA ALA A 166 1.90 3.97 -8.39
C ALA A 166 3.26 3.50 -8.89
N ASP A 167 4.02 2.82 -8.03
CA ASP A 167 5.23 2.11 -8.43
C ASP A 167 4.85 0.72 -8.92
N ILE A 168 5.23 0.42 -10.17
CA ILE A 168 4.91 -0.83 -10.83
C ILE A 168 6.14 -1.72 -10.86
N PHE A 169 5.95 -3.00 -10.55
CA PHE A 169 7.01 -3.98 -10.62
C PHE A 169 7.45 -4.18 -12.09
N GLY A 170 8.75 -3.96 -12.36
CA GLY A 170 9.28 -3.92 -13.73
C GLY A 170 9.04 -5.19 -14.57
N MET A 171 8.83 -6.37 -13.95
CA MET A 171 8.49 -7.60 -14.68
C MET A 171 7.13 -7.53 -15.40
N THR A 172 6.26 -6.63 -15.01
CA THR A 172 4.94 -6.44 -15.64
C THR A 172 5.04 -5.90 -17.07
N THR A 173 6.17 -5.31 -17.43
CA THR A 173 6.44 -4.81 -18.78
C THR A 173 6.98 -5.87 -19.72
N ILE A 174 7.39 -7.04 -19.20
CA ILE A 174 8.09 -8.09 -19.94
C ILE A 174 7.24 -9.37 -20.03
N ASN A 175 6.50 -9.71 -18.97
CA ASN A 175 5.72 -10.94 -18.88
C ASN A 175 4.23 -10.69 -19.14
N THR A 176 3.67 -11.55 -20.00
CA THR A 176 2.23 -11.56 -20.34
C THR A 176 1.45 -12.59 -19.53
N ASP A 177 2.09 -13.24 -18.55
CA ASP A 177 1.50 -14.25 -17.68
C ASP A 177 0.79 -13.65 -16.45
N ASP A 178 0.51 -14.48 -15.45
CA ASP A 178 -0.27 -14.15 -14.22
C ASP A 178 0.13 -12.88 -13.44
N LEU A 179 1.23 -12.23 -13.82
CA LEU A 179 1.72 -10.98 -13.23
C LEU A 179 1.32 -9.75 -14.04
N ASN A 180 0.42 -9.88 -15.00
CA ASN A 180 0.10 -8.86 -16.00
C ASN A 180 -0.60 -7.62 -15.43
N ILE A 181 0.11 -6.89 -14.57
CA ILE A 181 -0.35 -5.63 -13.96
C ILE A 181 -0.43 -4.52 -15.02
N GLY A 182 0.36 -4.59 -16.10
CA GLY A 182 0.35 -3.59 -17.17
C GLY A 182 -1.01 -3.45 -17.84
N GLN A 183 -1.72 -4.56 -18.10
CA GLN A 183 -3.08 -4.53 -18.67
C GLN A 183 -4.12 -3.99 -17.69
N VAL A 184 -3.89 -4.14 -16.39
CA VAL A 184 -4.79 -3.65 -15.34
C VAL A 184 -4.72 -2.13 -15.22
N LEU A 185 -3.52 -1.56 -15.36
CA LEU A 185 -3.32 -0.11 -15.27
C LEU A 185 -3.94 0.63 -16.46
N GLU A 186 -3.86 0.08 -17.67
CA GLU A 186 -4.53 0.67 -18.85
C GLU A 186 -6.05 0.74 -18.69
N ARG A 187 -6.66 -0.16 -17.90
CA ARG A 187 -8.12 -0.16 -17.67
C ARG A 187 -8.54 0.68 -16.46
N ALA A 188 -7.65 0.96 -15.53
CA ALA A 188 -7.95 1.69 -14.29
C ALA A 188 -7.62 3.19 -14.37
N MET A 189 -6.84 3.61 -15.38
CA MET A 189 -6.59 5.03 -15.71
C MET A 189 -7.64 5.60 -16.64
#